data_76089a9eb72d285f83a877a9541d88b6
#
_entry.id   76089a9eb72d285f83a877a9541d88b6
#
_cell.length_a   1.000
_cell.length_b   1.000
_cell.length_c   1.000
_cell.angle_alpha   90.00
_cell.angle_beta   90.00
_cell.angle_gamma   90.00
#
_symmetry.space_group_name_H-M   'P 1'
#
loop_
_entity.id
_entity.type
_entity.pdbx_description
1 polymer ?
#
loop_
_entity_poly.entity_id
_entity_poly.type
_entity_poly.pdbx_seq_one_letter_code
_entity_poly.pdbx_strand_id
1 'polypeptide(L)'
;MEEDKAQEHLIFYINEFYAIKNITMDLFLLFRKSEAEITKGKEAIEFRIRGRISFLTHSMRDRTSLGADYALASIKHWTNLLKICQKEQAQALKMLDDLYQTYKRVSRVPTSQPIQAKEQAERMDTNDNN
;
A
#
# COMPACT_ATOMS: atom_id res chain seq x y z
N MET A 1 -2.45 -20.42 18.76
CA MET A 1 -3.78 -20.88 18.47
C MET A 1 -4.28 -20.28 17.18
N GLU A 2 -5.16 -20.98 16.48
CA GLU A 2 -5.57 -20.60 15.13
C GLU A 2 -6.26 -19.24 15.05
N GLU A 3 -7.10 -18.91 16.03
CA GLU A 3 -7.81 -17.64 16.06
C GLU A 3 -6.84 -16.46 16.18
N ASP A 4 -5.81 -16.58 17.01
CA ASP A 4 -4.84 -15.55 17.19
C ASP A 4 -4.01 -15.32 15.92
N LYS A 5 -3.64 -16.41 15.25
CA LYS A 5 -2.89 -16.33 13.98
C LYS A 5 -3.74 -15.73 12.87
N ALA A 6 -5.03 -16.07 12.81
CA ALA A 6 -5.93 -15.49 11.83
C ALA A 6 -6.08 -13.98 12.03
N GLN A 7 -6.18 -13.54 13.29
CA GLN A 7 -6.24 -12.11 13.59
C GLN A 7 -4.94 -11.40 13.23
N GLU A 8 -3.79 -12.01 13.52
CA GLU A 8 -2.49 -11.45 13.16
C GLU A 8 -2.37 -11.27 11.65
N HIS A 9 -2.81 -12.27 10.87
CA HIS A 9 -2.77 -12.19 9.41
C HIS A 9 -3.70 -11.09 8.89
N LEU A 10 -4.87 -10.96 9.48
CA LEU A 10 -5.83 -9.94 9.09
C LEU A 10 -5.29 -8.54 9.38
N ILE A 11 -4.73 -8.33 10.56
CA ILE A 11 -4.12 -7.05 10.95
C ILE A 11 -2.96 -6.72 10.00
N PHE A 12 -2.11 -7.70 9.72
CA PHE A 12 -1.01 -7.51 8.77
C PHE A 12 -1.53 -7.07 7.40
N TYR A 13 -2.54 -7.76 6.90
CA TYR A 13 -3.12 -7.47 5.59
C TYR A 13 -3.70 -6.05 5.53
N ILE A 14 -4.43 -5.66 6.57
CA ILE A 14 -5.04 -4.33 6.65
C ILE A 14 -3.96 -3.25 6.71
N ASN A 15 -2.92 -3.46 7.52
CA ASN A 15 -1.81 -2.51 7.63
C ASN A 15 -1.08 -2.35 6.29
N GLU A 16 -0.87 -3.45 5.58
CA GLU A 16 -0.25 -3.41 4.25
C GLU A 16 -1.13 -2.66 3.25
N PHE A 17 -2.44 -2.89 3.30
CA PHE A 17 -3.39 -2.19 2.43
C PHE A 17 -3.29 -0.68 2.62
N TYR A 18 -3.28 -0.21 3.86
CA TYR A 18 -3.20 1.22 4.14
C TYR A 18 -1.83 1.79 3.80
N ALA A 19 -0.76 1.03 4.03
CA ALA A 19 0.58 1.46 3.65
C ALA A 19 0.68 1.64 2.13
N ILE A 20 0.15 0.70 1.36
CA ILE A 20 0.14 0.76 -0.10
C ILE A 20 -0.71 1.94 -0.58
N LYS A 21 -1.89 2.12 0.02
CA LYS A 21 -2.77 3.24 -0.31
C LYS A 21 -2.08 4.58 -0.07
N ASN A 22 -1.39 4.72 1.05
CA ASN A 22 -0.69 5.96 1.40
C ASN A 22 0.45 6.26 0.44
N ILE A 23 1.26 5.27 0.08
CA ILE A 23 2.34 5.45 -0.89
C ILE A 23 1.77 5.76 -2.27
N THR A 24 0.68 5.13 -2.66
CA THR A 24 0.01 5.42 -3.92
C THR A 24 -0.43 6.89 -3.98
N MET A 25 -0.99 7.40 -2.89
CA MET A 25 -1.37 8.79 -2.78
C MET A 25 -0.16 9.72 -2.87
N ASP A 26 0.91 9.39 -2.15
CA ASP A 26 2.13 10.19 -2.16
C ASP A 26 2.73 10.26 -3.58
N LEU A 27 2.75 9.15 -4.29
CA LEU A 27 3.21 9.10 -5.67
C LEU A 27 2.30 9.90 -6.60
N PHE A 28 0.99 9.76 -6.41
CA PHE A 28 0.02 10.51 -7.21
C PHE A 28 0.23 12.01 -7.08
N LEU A 29 0.42 12.47 -5.86
CA LEU A 29 0.67 13.89 -5.60
C LEU A 29 2.01 14.34 -6.18
N LEU A 30 3.05 13.51 -6.06
CA LEU A 30 4.37 13.84 -6.60
C LEU A 30 4.34 13.94 -8.13
N PHE A 31 3.72 12.96 -8.80
CA PHE A 31 3.71 12.95 -10.27
C PHE A 31 2.83 14.04 -10.89
N ARG A 32 2.07 14.76 -10.08
CA ARG A 32 1.32 15.93 -10.54
C ARG A 32 2.16 17.20 -10.54
N LYS A 33 3.38 17.14 -10.03
CA LYS A 33 4.29 18.29 -9.95
C LYS A 33 5.14 18.40 -11.22
N SER A 34 6.02 19.38 -11.27
CA SER A 34 6.93 19.57 -12.40
C SER A 34 7.94 18.42 -12.48
N GLU A 35 8.52 18.23 -13.67
CA GLU A 35 9.55 17.20 -13.89
C GLU A 35 10.70 17.33 -12.90
N ALA A 36 11.15 18.56 -12.63
CA ALA A 36 12.24 18.78 -11.69
C ALA A 36 11.89 18.33 -10.28
N GLU A 37 10.65 18.61 -9.83
CA GLU A 37 10.18 18.20 -8.52
C GLU A 37 9.98 16.69 -8.45
N ILE A 38 9.49 16.07 -9.52
CA ILE A 38 9.34 14.61 -9.60
C ILE A 38 10.71 13.94 -9.46
N THR A 39 11.69 14.38 -10.23
CA THR A 39 13.04 13.83 -10.19
C THR A 39 13.64 13.94 -8.79
N LYS A 40 13.40 15.08 -8.13
CA LYS A 40 13.94 15.34 -6.80
C LYS A 40 13.26 14.50 -5.71
N GLY A 41 11.94 14.30 -5.80
CA GLY A 41 11.18 13.60 -4.77
C GLY A 41 11.06 12.10 -4.97
N LYS A 42 11.24 11.63 -6.19
CA LYS A 42 11.02 10.25 -6.60
C LYS A 42 11.93 9.26 -5.85
N GLU A 43 13.19 9.61 -5.68
CA GLU A 43 14.18 8.72 -5.08
C GLU A 43 13.82 8.34 -3.63
N ALA A 44 13.33 9.31 -2.86
CA ALA A 44 12.94 9.07 -1.47
C ALA A 44 11.79 8.07 -1.37
N ILE A 45 10.80 8.18 -2.26
CA ILE A 45 9.66 7.27 -2.27
C ILE A 45 10.09 5.88 -2.75
N GLU A 46 10.93 5.81 -3.79
CA GLU A 46 11.48 4.54 -4.26
C GLU A 46 12.24 3.82 -3.13
N PHE A 47 13.00 4.55 -2.36
CA PHE A 47 13.73 3.99 -1.22
C PHE A 47 12.77 3.36 -0.20
N ARG A 48 11.68 4.05 0.11
CA ARG A 48 10.67 3.53 1.03
C ARG A 48 10.02 2.25 0.51
N ILE A 49 9.72 2.22 -0.80
CA ILE A 49 9.12 1.04 -1.44
C ILE A 49 10.09 -0.13 -1.39
N ARG A 50 11.35 0.08 -1.75
CA ARG A 50 12.39 -0.97 -1.71
C ARG A 50 12.61 -1.49 -0.32
N GLY A 51 12.61 -0.61 0.68
CA GLY A 51 12.72 -1.01 2.08
C GLY A 51 11.57 -1.91 2.50
N ARG A 52 10.36 -1.61 2.06
CA ARG A 52 9.20 -2.44 2.37
C ARG A 52 9.29 -3.80 1.71
N ILE A 53 9.71 -3.86 0.45
CA ILE A 53 9.90 -5.13 -0.27
C ILE A 53 10.93 -5.98 0.46
N SER A 54 12.05 -5.40 0.86
CA SER A 54 13.10 -6.10 1.59
C SER A 54 12.60 -6.65 2.92
N PHE A 55 11.88 -5.84 3.68
CA PHE A 55 11.28 -6.26 4.95
C PHE A 55 10.34 -7.45 4.76
N LEU A 56 9.46 -7.38 3.77
CA LEU A 56 8.49 -8.44 3.51
C LEU A 56 9.19 -9.72 3.04
N THR A 57 10.22 -9.59 2.21
CA THR A 57 10.99 -10.73 1.73
C THR A 57 11.65 -11.48 2.89
N HIS A 58 12.23 -10.75 3.84
CA HIS A 58 12.84 -11.37 5.02
C HIS A 58 11.78 -11.99 5.93
N SER A 59 10.65 -11.33 6.11
CA SER A 59 9.56 -11.82 6.96
C SER A 59 8.95 -13.12 6.44
N MET A 60 8.97 -13.34 5.13
CA MET A 60 8.41 -14.56 4.54
C MET A 60 9.04 -15.83 5.07
N ARG A 61 10.33 -15.77 5.41
CA ARG A 61 11.08 -16.97 5.79
C ARG A 61 10.56 -17.61 7.08
N ASP A 62 10.01 -16.79 7.97
CA ASP A 62 9.58 -17.24 9.30
C ASP A 62 8.06 -17.37 9.41
N ARG A 63 7.34 -17.27 8.29
CA ARG A 63 5.89 -17.29 8.32
C ARG A 63 5.33 -18.64 7.87
N THR A 64 4.11 -18.94 8.35
CA THR A 64 3.33 -20.07 7.82
C THR A 64 3.06 -19.85 6.34
N SER A 65 2.66 -20.90 5.62
CA SER A 65 2.34 -20.79 4.19
C SER A 65 1.30 -19.70 3.92
N LEU A 66 0.30 -19.55 4.78
CA LEU A 66 -0.71 -18.51 4.63
C LEU A 66 -0.10 -17.11 4.79
N GLY A 67 0.76 -16.93 5.78
CA GLY A 67 1.44 -15.66 5.97
C GLY A 67 2.40 -15.33 4.83
N ALA A 68 3.06 -16.35 4.28
CA ALA A 68 3.94 -16.19 3.12
C ALA A 68 3.13 -15.77 1.88
N ASP A 69 1.94 -16.32 1.68
CA ASP A 69 1.06 -15.95 0.56
C ASP A 69 0.65 -14.48 0.65
N TYR A 70 0.29 -14.01 1.83
CA TYR A 70 -0.06 -12.60 2.04
C TYR A 70 1.15 -11.69 1.78
N ALA A 71 2.33 -12.09 2.23
CA ALA A 71 3.55 -11.32 2.00
C ALA A 71 3.88 -11.26 0.51
N LEU A 72 3.73 -12.38 -0.20
CA LEU A 72 3.96 -12.42 -1.65
C LEU A 72 3.00 -11.48 -2.40
N ALA A 73 1.72 -11.51 -2.04
CA ALA A 73 0.73 -10.63 -2.65
C ALA A 73 1.08 -9.16 -2.41
N SER A 74 1.49 -8.84 -1.20
CA SER A 74 1.90 -7.48 -0.84
C SER A 74 3.14 -7.05 -1.62
N ILE A 75 4.14 -7.93 -1.73
CA ILE A 75 5.36 -7.67 -2.51
C ILE A 75 5.01 -7.35 -3.97
N LYS A 76 4.06 -8.07 -4.56
CA LYS A 76 3.64 -7.80 -5.93
C LYS A 76 3.07 -6.39 -6.08
N HIS A 77 2.27 -5.94 -5.12
CA HIS A 77 1.73 -4.58 -5.14
C HIS A 77 2.83 -3.54 -5.01
N TRP A 78 3.78 -3.74 -4.10
CA TRP A 78 4.91 -2.82 -3.92
C TRP A 78 5.79 -2.78 -5.16
N THR A 79 6.05 -3.94 -5.76
CA THR A 79 6.85 -4.04 -7.00
C THR A 79 6.17 -3.29 -8.14
N ASN A 80 4.84 -3.40 -8.23
CA ASN A 80 4.07 -2.66 -9.24
C ASN A 80 4.20 -1.15 -9.05
N LEU A 81 4.13 -0.67 -7.81
CA LEU A 81 4.34 0.74 -7.51
C LEU A 81 5.73 1.21 -7.91
N LEU A 82 6.74 0.37 -7.66
CA LEU A 82 8.11 0.69 -8.07
C LEU A 82 8.22 0.83 -9.59
N LYS A 83 7.55 -0.06 -10.34
CA LYS A 83 7.52 0.01 -11.80
C LYS A 83 6.84 1.28 -12.29
N ILE A 84 5.77 1.70 -11.62
CA ILE A 84 5.06 2.93 -11.95
C ILE A 84 5.99 4.14 -11.82
N CYS A 85 6.86 4.14 -10.81
CA CYS A 85 7.85 5.21 -10.62
C CYS A 85 8.77 5.39 -11.83
N GLN A 86 8.95 4.36 -12.64
CA GLN A 86 9.84 4.38 -13.80
C GLN A 86 9.12 4.77 -15.09
N LYS A 87 7.81 5.00 -15.03
CA LYS A 87 7.02 5.38 -16.20
C LYS A 87 7.07 6.89 -16.44
N GLU A 88 6.74 7.30 -17.65
CA GLU A 88 6.59 8.71 -17.96
C GLU A 88 5.42 9.29 -17.17
N GLN A 89 5.50 10.60 -16.93
CA GLN A 89 4.55 11.30 -16.05
C GLN A 89 3.08 11.01 -16.38
N ALA A 90 2.70 11.13 -17.63
CA ALA A 90 1.30 10.95 -18.03
C ALA A 90 0.82 9.53 -17.78
N GLN A 91 1.67 8.55 -18.12
CA GLN A 91 1.34 7.14 -17.93
C GLN A 91 1.30 6.78 -16.44
N ALA A 92 2.27 7.28 -15.66
CA ALA A 92 2.31 7.05 -14.22
C ALA A 92 1.05 7.61 -13.55
N LEU A 93 0.65 8.83 -13.91
CA LEU A 93 -0.55 9.46 -13.34
C LEU A 93 -1.81 8.65 -13.62
N LYS A 94 -1.94 8.13 -14.83
CA LYS A 94 -3.11 7.31 -15.18
C LYS A 94 -3.15 6.03 -14.34
N MET A 95 -2.02 5.36 -14.21
CA MET A 95 -1.92 4.13 -13.44
C MET A 95 -2.19 4.38 -11.94
N LEU A 96 -1.64 5.46 -11.41
CA LEU A 96 -1.83 5.82 -10.01
C LEU A 96 -3.28 6.22 -9.70
N ASP A 97 -3.91 6.93 -10.62
CA ASP A 97 -5.31 7.30 -10.45
C ASP A 97 -6.20 6.04 -10.42
N ASP A 98 -5.97 5.12 -11.35
CA ASP A 98 -6.71 3.86 -11.39
C ASP A 98 -6.56 3.07 -10.09
N LEU A 99 -5.33 2.96 -9.58
CA LEU A 99 -5.06 2.29 -8.31
C LEU A 99 -5.73 2.98 -7.14
N TYR A 100 -5.63 4.30 -7.08
CA TYR A 100 -6.21 5.08 -5.99
C TYR A 100 -7.73 4.93 -5.96
N GLN A 101 -8.37 4.97 -7.12
CA GLN A 101 -9.82 4.78 -7.21
C GLN A 101 -10.22 3.37 -6.76
N THR A 102 -9.41 2.37 -7.11
CA THR A 102 -9.65 1.00 -6.67
C THR A 102 -9.57 0.87 -5.16
N TYR A 103 -8.52 1.42 -4.55
CA TYR A 103 -8.35 1.37 -3.09
C TYR A 103 -9.47 2.13 -2.38
N LYS A 104 -9.89 3.24 -2.93
CA LYS A 104 -10.98 4.03 -2.35
C LYS A 104 -12.29 3.27 -2.35
N ARG A 105 -12.58 2.53 -3.43
CA ARG A 105 -13.80 1.70 -3.51
C ARG A 105 -13.76 0.55 -2.50
N VAL A 106 -12.61 -0.12 -2.39
CA VAL A 106 -12.45 -1.24 -1.47
C VAL A 106 -12.65 -0.80 -0.03
N SER A 107 -12.11 0.36 0.35
CA SER A 107 -12.25 0.85 1.72
C SER A 107 -13.68 1.26 2.09
N ARG A 108 -14.57 1.39 1.10
CA ARG A 108 -15.99 1.71 1.33
C ARG A 108 -16.87 0.47 1.45
N VAL A 109 -16.37 -0.70 1.08
CA VAL A 109 -17.15 -1.94 1.16
C VAL A 109 -17.32 -2.31 2.63
N PRO A 110 -18.59 -2.50 3.11
CA PRO A 110 -18.78 -2.95 4.47
C PRO A 110 -18.21 -4.36 4.63
N THR A 111 -17.30 -4.51 5.56
CA THR A 111 -16.70 -5.80 5.86
C THR A 111 -16.87 -6.08 7.34
N SER A 112 -16.99 -7.36 7.71
CA SER A 112 -17.03 -7.79 9.09
C SER A 112 -15.63 -7.75 9.70
N GLN A 113 -15.04 -6.56 9.71
CA GLN A 113 -13.68 -6.36 10.21
C GLN A 113 -13.67 -6.24 11.73
N PRO A 114 -12.55 -6.60 12.38
CA PRO A 114 -12.38 -6.33 13.79
C PRO A 114 -12.55 -4.85 14.09
N ILE A 115 -13.04 -4.55 15.29
CA ILE A 115 -13.32 -3.19 15.72
C ILE A 115 -12.11 -2.27 15.53
N GLN A 116 -10.91 -2.75 15.82
CA GLN A 116 -9.68 -1.98 15.67
C GLN A 116 -9.40 -1.58 14.23
N ALA A 117 -9.62 -2.50 13.30
CA ALA A 117 -9.44 -2.21 11.88
C ALA A 117 -10.45 -1.18 11.40
N LYS A 118 -11.69 -1.27 11.88
CA LYS A 118 -12.75 -0.33 11.56
C LYS A 118 -12.43 1.06 12.08
N GLU A 119 -11.92 1.15 13.28
CA GLU A 119 -11.50 2.44 13.86
C GLU A 119 -10.38 3.08 13.06
N GLN A 120 -9.39 2.30 12.63
CA GLN A 120 -8.32 2.82 11.79
C GLN A 120 -8.84 3.33 10.46
N ALA A 121 -9.76 2.61 9.85
CA ALA A 121 -10.37 3.02 8.58
C ALA A 121 -11.13 4.34 8.75
N GLU A 122 -11.88 4.48 9.83
CA GLU A 122 -12.63 5.70 10.12
C GLU A 122 -11.70 6.88 10.35
N ARG A 123 -10.60 6.69 11.08
CA ARG A 123 -9.61 7.75 11.30
C ARG A 123 -8.96 8.21 10.00
N MET A 124 -8.62 7.29 9.13
CA MET A 124 -8.01 7.63 7.84
C MET A 124 -8.99 8.36 6.94
N ASP A 125 -10.24 7.92 6.92
CA ASP A 125 -11.28 8.61 6.15
C ASP A 125 -11.51 10.03 6.67
N THR A 126 -11.47 10.22 7.98
CA THR A 126 -11.58 11.54 8.59
C THR A 126 -10.41 12.43 8.18
N ASN A 127 -9.19 11.88 8.15
CA ASN A 127 -8.00 12.61 7.71
C ASN A 127 -8.08 12.99 6.24
N ASP A 128 -8.59 12.10 5.40
CA ASP A 128 -8.73 12.35 3.97
C ASP A 128 -9.75 13.46 3.67
N ASN A 129 -10.71 13.65 4.54
CA ASN A 129 -11.75 14.68 4.37
C ASN A 129 -11.31 16.08 4.83
N ASN A 130 -10.21 16.18 5.50
CA ASN A 130 -9.64 17.43 5.94
C ASN A 130 -8.62 17.96 4.93
#